data_95ec862b4f8900ad574c22e0acec3fa1
#
_entry.id   95ec862b4f8900ad574c22e0acec3fa1
#
_cell.length_a   1.000
_cell.length_b   1.000
_cell.length_c   1.000
_cell.angle_alpha   90.00
_cell.angle_beta   90.00
_cell.angle_gamma   90.00
#
_symmetry.space_group_name_H-M   'P 1'
#
loop_
_entity.id
_entity.type
_entity.pdbx_description
1 polymer ?
#
loop_
_entity_poly.entity_id
_entity_poly.type
_entity_poly.pdbx_seq_one_letter_code
_entity_poly.pdbx_strand_id
1 'polypeptide(L)'
;MGGLRRRRVAPLGQHRSVASTQPFRQTASMTAEYVQSDQFRGARIHLCDLAGLEIRDCEVSGLKVVDCYGSTVYLGGDFKRVVVNDVDVTTYVEAELDRQHPLRRLAREAASPDDYRTTWDAIETLWAATLERARRLPEGKLHERVDGEWSLVETQRHLLFASDAWLGNAVLEEDAPYHPWGFPSGGMPADQAAQLGLTLDATPTLDEVLAPRQRRMATMRRVVEGLTEAELDRSCGRKPAEPYPDQEYVVRRCLKVVLGEEVEHHRYAVRDLAVLEGGERPER
;
A
#
# COMPACT_ATOMS: atom_id res chain seq x y z
N MET A 1 21.73 23.96 -59.18
CA MET A 1 20.39 23.33 -59.19
C MET A 1 20.52 21.94 -58.68
N GLY A 2 20.18 21.74 -57.41
CA GLY A 2 20.26 20.45 -56.71
C GLY A 2 18.90 20.12 -56.11
N GLY A 3 18.22 19.14 -56.73
CA GLY A 3 16.88 18.75 -56.38
C GLY A 3 16.82 17.96 -55.08
N LEU A 4 16.07 18.46 -54.07
CA LEU A 4 15.70 17.73 -52.87
C LEU A 4 14.75 16.56 -53.21
N ARG A 5 15.22 15.34 -53.07
CA ARG A 5 14.38 14.15 -53.13
C ARG A 5 13.59 14.05 -51.79
N ARG A 6 12.29 14.26 -51.87
CA ARG A 6 11.34 13.95 -50.79
C ARG A 6 11.31 12.42 -50.58
N ARG A 7 11.70 11.94 -49.38
CA ARG A 7 11.46 10.57 -48.97
C ARG A 7 9.96 10.43 -48.72
N ARG A 8 9.30 9.53 -49.41
CA ARG A 8 7.92 9.10 -49.12
C ARG A 8 7.97 8.29 -47.84
N VAL A 9 7.20 8.71 -46.83
CA VAL A 9 6.88 7.93 -45.64
C VAL A 9 5.86 6.86 -46.06
N ALA A 10 6.19 5.60 -45.84
CA ALA A 10 5.27 4.50 -46.08
C ALA A 10 4.11 4.55 -45.08
N PRO A 11 2.87 4.22 -45.49
CA PRO A 11 1.75 4.17 -44.56
C PRO A 11 1.95 3.03 -43.56
N LEU A 12 1.67 3.33 -42.27
CA LEU A 12 1.61 2.38 -41.16
C LEU A 12 0.78 1.17 -41.58
N GLY A 13 1.35 0.00 -41.40
CA GLY A 13 0.75 -1.27 -41.75
C GLY A 13 -0.60 -1.46 -41.07
N GLN A 14 -1.56 -1.89 -41.86
CA GLN A 14 -2.87 -2.35 -41.39
C GLN A 14 -2.66 -3.52 -40.41
N HIS A 15 -3.09 -3.35 -39.17
CA HIS A 15 -3.21 -4.44 -38.24
C HIS A 15 -4.11 -5.50 -38.88
N ARG A 16 -3.55 -6.65 -39.23
CA ARG A 16 -4.33 -7.82 -39.62
C ARG A 16 -5.12 -8.26 -38.39
N SER A 17 -6.41 -8.01 -38.44
CA SER A 17 -7.40 -8.66 -37.57
C SER A 17 -7.35 -10.16 -37.84
N VAL A 18 -6.70 -10.90 -36.96
CA VAL A 18 -6.84 -12.36 -36.92
C VAL A 18 -8.11 -12.64 -36.10
N ALA A 19 -9.26 -12.55 -36.77
CA ALA A 19 -10.51 -13.07 -36.22
C ALA A 19 -10.45 -14.60 -36.24
N SER A 20 -9.96 -15.19 -35.16
CA SER A 20 -10.22 -16.59 -34.85
C SER A 20 -11.54 -16.68 -34.10
N THR A 21 -12.62 -16.93 -34.87
CA THR A 21 -13.96 -17.23 -34.32
C THR A 21 -14.03 -18.69 -33.92
N GLN A 22 -13.43 -19.07 -32.82
CA GLN A 22 -13.87 -20.23 -32.06
C GLN A 22 -14.43 -19.72 -30.73
N PRO A 23 -15.70 -20.01 -30.37
CA PRO A 23 -16.23 -19.62 -29.08
C PRO A 23 -15.49 -20.39 -28.00
N PHE A 24 -14.88 -19.66 -27.07
CA PHE A 24 -14.43 -20.24 -25.82
C PHE A 24 -15.60 -20.98 -25.18
N ARG A 25 -15.46 -22.29 -24.95
CA ARG A 25 -16.43 -23.04 -24.17
C ARG A 25 -16.52 -22.42 -22.79
N GLN A 26 -17.62 -21.76 -22.48
CA GLN A 26 -17.97 -21.40 -21.12
C GLN A 26 -18.15 -22.70 -20.32
N THR A 27 -17.11 -23.15 -19.68
CA THR A 27 -17.21 -24.03 -18.52
C THR A 27 -17.64 -23.16 -17.33
N ALA A 28 -18.55 -23.70 -16.51
CA ALA A 28 -19.05 -23.02 -15.32
C ALA A 28 -17.90 -22.36 -14.54
N SER A 29 -18.05 -21.05 -14.24
CA SER A 29 -17.06 -20.21 -13.56
C SER A 29 -16.83 -20.77 -12.15
N MET A 30 -15.87 -21.67 -12.01
CA MET A 30 -15.18 -21.86 -10.72
C MET A 30 -14.07 -20.83 -10.69
N THR A 31 -14.21 -19.82 -9.84
CA THR A 31 -13.11 -18.90 -9.54
C THR A 31 -12.03 -19.72 -8.84
N ALA A 32 -10.92 -19.96 -9.52
CA ALA A 32 -9.78 -20.65 -8.92
C ALA A 32 -8.99 -19.62 -8.11
N GLU A 33 -8.79 -19.89 -6.83
CA GLU A 33 -7.94 -19.10 -5.95
C GLU A 33 -6.64 -19.86 -5.67
N TYR A 34 -5.51 -19.16 -5.75
CA TYR A 34 -4.19 -19.70 -5.48
C TYR A 34 -3.55 -18.85 -4.40
N VAL A 35 -3.32 -19.44 -3.24
CA VAL A 35 -2.77 -18.75 -2.06
C VAL A 35 -1.41 -19.35 -1.72
N GLN A 36 -0.42 -18.49 -1.42
CA GLN A 36 0.94 -18.87 -1.00
C GLN A 36 1.60 -19.91 -1.93
N SER A 37 1.46 -19.72 -3.26
CA SER A 37 1.93 -20.67 -4.26
C SER A 37 3.04 -20.06 -5.13
N ASP A 38 4.08 -20.84 -5.43
CA ASP A 38 5.16 -20.48 -6.35
C ASP A 38 4.97 -21.06 -7.77
N GLN A 39 3.89 -21.79 -8.02
CA GLN A 39 3.63 -22.47 -9.29
C GLN A 39 3.59 -21.55 -10.51
N PHE A 40 3.34 -20.25 -10.31
CA PHE A 40 3.32 -19.26 -11.39
C PHE A 40 4.68 -18.60 -11.63
N ARG A 41 5.71 -18.91 -10.84
CA ARG A 41 7.05 -18.37 -11.03
C ARG A 41 7.60 -18.78 -12.41
N GLY A 42 7.86 -17.78 -13.27
CA GLY A 42 8.31 -18.02 -14.65
C GLY A 42 7.24 -18.58 -15.60
N ALA A 43 5.98 -18.67 -15.17
CA ALA A 43 4.88 -19.12 -16.02
C ALA A 43 4.68 -18.18 -17.23
N ARG A 44 4.20 -18.76 -18.33
CA ARG A 44 3.77 -18.02 -19.53
C ARG A 44 2.32 -18.38 -19.83
N ILE A 45 1.48 -17.35 -19.90
CA ILE A 45 0.05 -17.49 -20.25
C ILE A 45 -0.12 -16.94 -21.66
N HIS A 46 -0.59 -17.75 -22.59
CA HIS A 46 -0.74 -17.40 -23.99
C HIS A 46 -2.14 -17.73 -24.50
N LEU A 47 -2.73 -16.81 -25.26
CA LEU A 47 -4.00 -17.00 -25.95
C LEU A 47 -5.14 -17.42 -25.00
N CYS A 48 -5.13 -16.88 -23.79
CA CYS A 48 -6.14 -17.11 -22.77
C CYS A 48 -7.07 -15.92 -22.64
N ASP A 49 -8.32 -16.18 -22.21
CA ASP A 49 -9.19 -15.15 -21.69
C ASP A 49 -8.86 -14.95 -20.21
N LEU A 50 -8.36 -13.76 -19.87
CA LEU A 50 -7.98 -13.35 -18.53
C LEU A 50 -8.88 -12.23 -17.99
N ALA A 51 -10.07 -12.06 -18.58
CA ALA A 51 -11.02 -11.06 -18.11
C ALA A 51 -11.37 -11.33 -16.64
N GLY A 52 -11.22 -10.30 -15.80
CA GLY A 52 -11.45 -10.41 -14.35
C GLY A 52 -10.33 -11.10 -13.55
N LEU A 53 -9.17 -11.40 -14.17
CA LEU A 53 -8.02 -11.89 -13.40
C LEU A 53 -7.57 -10.83 -12.39
N GLU A 54 -7.45 -11.24 -11.13
CA GLU A 54 -6.91 -10.44 -10.04
C GLU A 54 -5.60 -11.07 -9.51
N ILE A 55 -4.57 -10.25 -9.36
CA ILE A 55 -3.30 -10.61 -8.70
C ILE A 55 -3.16 -9.66 -7.52
N ARG A 56 -3.18 -10.20 -6.29
CA ARG A 56 -3.16 -9.41 -5.04
C ARG A 56 -2.09 -9.93 -4.10
N ASP A 57 -1.42 -9.03 -3.40
CA ASP A 57 -0.39 -9.32 -2.37
C ASP A 57 0.72 -10.27 -2.87
N CYS A 58 1.13 -10.11 -4.13
CA CYS A 58 2.10 -10.97 -4.79
C CYS A 58 3.41 -10.24 -5.11
N GLU A 59 4.52 -10.99 -5.09
CA GLU A 59 5.78 -10.55 -5.67
C GLU A 59 5.70 -10.69 -7.20
N VAL A 60 5.70 -9.57 -7.92
CA VAL A 60 5.48 -9.52 -9.37
C VAL A 60 6.67 -8.93 -10.14
N SER A 61 7.88 -8.92 -9.57
CA SER A 61 9.07 -8.41 -10.25
C SER A 61 9.30 -9.10 -11.60
N GLY A 62 9.37 -8.29 -12.65
CA GLY A 62 9.53 -8.78 -14.02
C GLY A 62 8.24 -9.26 -14.70
N LEU A 63 7.05 -9.03 -14.10
CA LEU A 63 5.77 -9.27 -14.77
C LEU A 63 5.73 -8.52 -16.10
N LYS A 64 5.32 -9.22 -17.16
CA LYS A 64 5.12 -8.66 -18.50
C LYS A 64 3.72 -8.98 -19.00
N VAL A 65 2.99 -7.95 -19.37
CA VAL A 65 1.72 -8.04 -20.09
C VAL A 65 1.96 -7.44 -21.47
N VAL A 66 2.02 -8.28 -22.51
CA VAL A 66 2.47 -7.90 -23.86
C VAL A 66 1.48 -8.43 -24.88
N ASP A 67 1.16 -7.60 -25.89
CA ASP A 67 0.23 -7.93 -26.99
C ASP A 67 -1.17 -8.36 -26.50
N CYS A 68 -1.58 -7.82 -25.34
CA CYS A 68 -2.90 -8.02 -24.75
C CYS A 68 -3.84 -6.86 -25.13
N TYR A 69 -5.13 -7.12 -25.08
CA TYR A 69 -6.16 -6.10 -25.28
C TYR A 69 -7.24 -6.20 -24.21
N GLY A 70 -7.82 -5.09 -23.84
CA GLY A 70 -8.86 -5.00 -22.83
C GLY A 70 -9.37 -3.55 -22.70
N SER A 71 -10.43 -3.36 -21.92
CA SER A 71 -10.98 -2.03 -21.63
C SER A 71 -10.15 -1.28 -20.60
N THR A 72 -9.69 -1.95 -19.56
CA THR A 72 -8.97 -1.36 -18.42
C THR A 72 -7.95 -2.34 -17.88
N VAL A 73 -6.78 -1.83 -17.51
CA VAL A 73 -5.78 -2.52 -16.68
C VAL A 73 -5.52 -1.65 -15.47
N TYR A 74 -5.74 -2.18 -14.28
CA TYR A 74 -5.45 -1.51 -13.02
C TYR A 74 -4.15 -2.04 -12.44
N LEU A 75 -3.21 -1.15 -12.11
CA LEU A 75 -1.97 -1.47 -11.42
C LEU A 75 -1.88 -0.64 -10.15
N GLY A 76 -1.85 -1.28 -9.00
CA GLY A 76 -1.65 -0.66 -7.68
C GLY A 76 -0.59 -1.42 -6.91
N GLY A 77 0.20 -0.72 -6.09
CA GLY A 77 1.26 -1.32 -5.30
C GLY A 77 2.53 -0.47 -5.25
N ASP A 78 3.58 -0.99 -4.63
CA ASP A 78 4.89 -0.36 -4.54
C ASP A 78 5.81 -0.91 -5.65
N PHE A 79 5.81 -0.25 -6.79
CA PHE A 79 6.62 -0.62 -7.95
C PHE A 79 7.82 0.30 -8.09
N LYS A 80 9.03 -0.23 -8.05
CA LYS A 80 10.26 0.54 -8.32
C LYS A 80 10.29 1.11 -9.74
N ARG A 81 9.64 0.43 -10.68
CA ARG A 81 9.59 0.83 -12.08
C ARG A 81 8.36 0.28 -12.78
N VAL A 82 7.62 1.17 -13.45
CA VAL A 82 6.46 0.84 -14.30
C VAL A 82 6.73 1.32 -15.71
N VAL A 83 6.62 0.42 -16.69
CA VAL A 83 6.83 0.74 -18.12
C VAL A 83 5.55 0.39 -18.88
N VAL A 84 5.01 1.36 -19.62
CA VAL A 84 3.82 1.18 -20.46
C VAL A 84 4.20 1.52 -21.90
N ASN A 85 4.05 0.57 -22.84
CA ASN A 85 4.44 0.73 -24.26
C ASN A 85 5.85 1.34 -24.43
N ASP A 86 6.83 0.77 -23.73
CA ASP A 86 8.23 1.19 -23.71
C ASP A 86 8.50 2.58 -23.09
N VAL A 87 7.50 3.24 -22.51
CA VAL A 87 7.65 4.50 -21.76
C VAL A 87 7.69 4.21 -20.28
N ASP A 88 8.75 4.68 -19.60
CA ASP A 88 8.81 4.66 -18.13
C ASP A 88 7.89 5.75 -17.57
N VAL A 89 6.83 5.33 -16.88
CA VAL A 89 5.81 6.23 -16.32
C VAL A 89 5.95 6.41 -14.81
N THR A 90 6.96 5.82 -14.19
CA THR A 90 7.13 5.79 -12.72
C THR A 90 7.13 7.20 -12.13
N THR A 91 8.01 8.07 -12.62
CA THR A 91 8.12 9.45 -12.12
C THR A 91 6.86 10.26 -12.35
N TYR A 92 6.17 10.04 -13.47
CA TYR A 92 4.91 10.72 -13.76
C TYR A 92 3.82 10.33 -12.75
N VAL A 93 3.65 9.04 -12.49
CA VAL A 93 2.67 8.53 -11.53
C VAL A 93 2.97 9.05 -10.11
N GLU A 94 4.24 8.99 -9.68
CA GLU A 94 4.65 9.52 -8.38
C GLU A 94 4.37 11.02 -8.24
N ALA A 95 4.71 11.81 -9.25
CA ALA A 95 4.47 13.26 -9.24
C ALA A 95 2.97 13.59 -9.20
N GLU A 96 2.14 12.83 -9.89
CA GLU A 96 0.69 13.03 -9.90
C GLU A 96 0.08 12.62 -8.55
N LEU A 97 0.52 11.51 -7.95
CA LEU A 97 0.10 11.12 -6.61
C LEU A 97 0.51 12.16 -5.55
N ASP A 98 1.71 12.72 -5.64
CA ASP A 98 2.16 13.79 -4.74
C ASP A 98 1.36 15.08 -4.92
N ARG A 99 0.94 15.40 -6.15
CA ARG A 99 0.08 16.55 -6.42
C ARG A 99 -1.32 16.38 -5.79
N GLN A 100 -1.87 15.17 -5.86
CA GLN A 100 -3.18 14.85 -5.27
C GLN A 100 -3.09 14.71 -3.75
N HIS A 101 -1.97 14.21 -3.23
CA HIS A 101 -1.73 13.90 -1.82
C HIS A 101 -0.40 14.50 -1.33
N PRO A 102 -0.33 15.83 -1.12
CA PRO A 102 0.94 16.53 -0.83
C PRO A 102 1.70 15.99 0.39
N LEU A 103 1.01 15.40 1.36
CA LEU A 103 1.64 14.85 2.56
C LEU A 103 2.53 13.63 2.25
N ARG A 104 2.27 12.89 1.15
CA ARG A 104 3.16 11.81 0.68
C ARG A 104 4.59 12.32 0.46
N ARG A 105 4.71 13.48 -0.19
CA ARG A 105 6.01 14.10 -0.45
C ARG A 105 6.68 14.51 0.85
N LEU A 106 5.97 15.15 1.77
CA LEU A 106 6.52 15.55 3.07
C LEU A 106 7.05 14.34 3.85
N ALA A 107 6.30 13.26 3.92
CA ALA A 107 6.73 12.02 4.58
C ALA A 107 7.96 11.39 3.92
N ARG A 108 8.00 11.35 2.58
CA ARG A 108 9.12 10.78 1.82
C ARG A 108 10.39 11.62 1.92
N GLU A 109 10.26 12.94 1.89
CA GLU A 109 11.38 13.87 1.88
C GLU A 109 11.85 14.30 3.28
N ALA A 110 11.11 13.96 4.34
CA ALA A 110 11.49 14.28 5.72
C ALA A 110 12.95 13.89 6.01
N ALA A 111 13.79 14.86 6.38
CA ALA A 111 15.21 14.67 6.56
C ALA A 111 15.72 15.24 7.89
N SER A 112 15.23 16.40 8.30
CA SER A 112 15.58 17.07 9.55
C SER A 112 14.57 16.77 10.67
N PRO A 113 14.92 16.97 11.95
CA PRO A 113 13.98 16.88 13.06
C PRO A 113 12.70 17.72 12.87
N ASP A 114 12.84 18.90 12.28
CA ASP A 114 11.70 19.80 12.03
C ASP A 114 10.76 19.26 10.94
N ASP A 115 11.30 18.58 9.93
CA ASP A 115 10.47 17.91 8.91
C ASP A 115 9.62 16.81 9.54
N TYR A 116 10.20 16.01 10.45
CA TYR A 116 9.45 14.97 11.15
C TYR A 116 8.36 15.57 12.04
N ARG A 117 8.61 16.66 12.75
CA ARG A 117 7.60 17.36 13.56
C ARG A 117 6.47 17.89 12.70
N THR A 118 6.81 18.63 11.63
CA THR A 118 5.84 19.22 10.71
C THR A 118 4.97 18.15 10.03
N THR A 119 5.60 17.06 9.59
CA THR A 119 4.89 15.96 8.96
C THR A 119 3.95 15.26 9.95
N TRP A 120 4.41 15.06 11.19
CA TRP A 120 3.58 14.43 12.22
C TRP A 120 2.38 15.29 12.61
N ASP A 121 2.55 16.61 12.73
CA ASP A 121 1.44 17.56 12.97
C ASP A 121 0.35 17.44 11.91
N ALA A 122 0.76 17.34 10.65
CA ALA A 122 -0.16 17.18 9.54
C ALA A 122 -0.87 15.82 9.56
N ILE A 123 -0.15 14.72 9.87
CA ILE A 123 -0.73 13.37 10.01
C ILE A 123 -1.80 13.34 11.10
N GLU A 124 -1.52 13.87 12.29
CA GLU A 124 -2.48 13.90 13.39
C GLU A 124 -3.74 14.70 13.01
N THR A 125 -3.55 15.86 12.35
CA THR A 125 -4.67 16.69 11.88
C THR A 125 -5.56 15.94 10.88
N LEU A 126 -4.95 15.25 9.91
CA LEU A 126 -5.70 14.48 8.91
C LEU A 126 -6.46 13.31 9.51
N TRP A 127 -5.82 12.53 10.38
CA TRP A 127 -6.50 11.41 11.03
C TRP A 127 -7.61 11.88 11.96
N ALA A 128 -7.44 12.98 12.71
CA ALA A 128 -8.51 13.54 13.54
C ALA A 128 -9.75 13.85 12.70
N ALA A 129 -9.60 14.55 11.58
CA ALA A 129 -10.71 14.90 10.68
C ALA A 129 -11.36 13.63 10.07
N THR A 130 -10.56 12.65 9.67
CA THR A 130 -11.06 11.41 9.07
C THR A 130 -11.82 10.55 10.09
N LEU A 131 -11.34 10.44 11.32
CA LEU A 131 -12.01 9.69 12.38
C LEU A 131 -13.32 10.37 12.82
N GLU A 132 -13.38 11.70 12.86
CA GLU A 132 -14.65 12.43 13.09
C GLU A 132 -15.67 12.17 11.98
N ARG A 133 -15.21 12.07 10.74
CA ARG A 133 -16.06 11.70 9.60
C ARG A 133 -16.54 10.25 9.75
N ALA A 134 -15.66 9.31 10.07
CA ALA A 134 -15.97 7.90 10.23
C ALA A 134 -17.03 7.65 11.34
N ARG A 135 -16.94 8.36 12.46
CA ARG A 135 -17.91 8.24 13.58
C ARG A 135 -19.35 8.62 13.23
N ARG A 136 -19.60 9.23 12.07
CA ARG A 136 -20.96 9.49 11.58
C ARG A 136 -21.59 8.26 10.93
N LEU A 137 -20.80 7.26 10.60
CA LEU A 137 -21.28 6.02 10.02
C LEU A 137 -21.64 5.01 11.13
N PRO A 138 -22.61 4.11 10.86
CA PRO A 138 -22.85 2.99 11.74
C PRO A 138 -21.60 2.11 11.90
N GLU A 139 -21.37 1.59 13.10
CA GLU A 139 -20.18 0.75 13.42
C GLU A 139 -19.97 -0.38 12.39
N GLY A 140 -21.04 -1.07 11.98
CA GLY A 140 -20.94 -2.13 10.97
C GLY A 140 -20.32 -1.69 9.64
N LYS A 141 -20.50 -0.43 9.25
CA LYS A 141 -19.88 0.14 8.04
C LYS A 141 -18.36 0.27 8.16
N LEU A 142 -17.86 0.46 9.38
CA LEU A 142 -16.43 0.62 9.64
C LEU A 142 -15.66 -0.70 9.56
N HIS A 143 -16.39 -1.82 9.54
CA HIS A 143 -15.87 -3.18 9.30
C HIS A 143 -16.07 -3.66 7.86
N GLU A 144 -16.79 -2.91 7.03
CA GLU A 144 -16.98 -3.29 5.62
C GLU A 144 -15.70 -3.03 4.82
N ARG A 145 -15.28 -4.03 4.06
CA ARG A 145 -14.18 -3.93 3.10
C ARG A 145 -14.70 -3.38 1.76
N VAL A 146 -14.01 -2.41 1.21
CA VAL A 146 -14.30 -1.86 -0.13
C VAL A 146 -13.31 -2.47 -1.12
N ASP A 147 -13.79 -3.17 -2.14
CA ASP A 147 -12.99 -3.90 -3.15
C ASP A 147 -11.99 -4.90 -2.57
N GLY A 148 -12.32 -5.53 -1.46
CA GLY A 148 -11.40 -6.44 -0.78
C GLY A 148 -10.22 -5.76 -0.08
N GLU A 149 -10.12 -4.42 -0.11
CA GLU A 149 -9.18 -3.65 0.71
C GLU A 149 -9.57 -3.72 2.19
N TRP A 150 -8.63 -3.43 3.07
CA TRP A 150 -8.91 -3.45 4.51
C TRP A 150 -10.00 -2.44 4.91
N SER A 151 -10.88 -2.85 5.81
CA SER A 151 -11.84 -1.94 6.43
C SER A 151 -11.12 -0.86 7.24
N LEU A 152 -11.84 0.19 7.63
CA LEU A 152 -11.24 1.24 8.46
C LEU A 152 -10.70 0.69 9.78
N VAL A 153 -11.42 -0.23 10.42
CA VAL A 153 -10.96 -0.85 11.68
C VAL A 153 -9.71 -1.69 11.45
N GLU A 154 -9.67 -2.49 10.40
CA GLU A 154 -8.47 -3.27 10.04
C GLU A 154 -7.28 -2.34 9.73
N THR A 155 -7.52 -1.24 9.04
CA THR A 155 -6.50 -0.20 8.78
C THR A 155 -5.94 0.38 10.09
N GLN A 156 -6.78 0.72 11.07
CA GLN A 156 -6.31 1.22 12.37
C GLN A 156 -5.55 0.14 13.15
N ARG A 157 -5.96 -1.12 13.07
CA ARG A 157 -5.23 -2.26 13.63
C ARG A 157 -3.87 -2.44 12.98
N HIS A 158 -3.79 -2.27 11.65
CA HIS A 158 -2.53 -2.35 10.92
C HIS A 158 -1.56 -1.22 11.31
N LEU A 159 -2.04 0.01 11.36
CA LEU A 159 -1.22 1.15 11.79
C LEU A 159 -0.75 1.04 13.24
N LEU A 160 -1.54 0.39 14.11
CA LEU A 160 -1.10 0.03 15.45
C LEU A 160 0.09 -0.94 15.38
N PHE A 161 -0.03 -2.04 14.61
CA PHE A 161 1.05 -3.01 14.42
C PHE A 161 2.30 -2.39 13.80
N ALA A 162 2.16 -1.60 12.73
CA ALA A 162 3.28 -0.93 12.07
C ALA A 162 4.03 -0.01 13.05
N SER A 163 3.29 0.77 13.85
CA SER A 163 3.91 1.62 14.88
C SER A 163 4.54 0.79 16.02
N ASP A 164 3.94 -0.33 16.42
CA ASP A 164 4.50 -1.23 17.42
C ASP A 164 5.83 -1.83 16.93
N ALA A 165 5.89 -2.23 15.66
CA ALA A 165 7.08 -2.81 15.06
C ALA A 165 8.20 -1.76 14.86
N TRP A 166 7.90 -0.68 14.16
CA TRP A 166 8.92 0.28 13.75
C TRP A 166 9.31 1.26 14.85
N LEU A 167 8.34 1.75 15.63
CA LEU A 167 8.62 2.65 16.74
C LEU A 167 8.87 1.90 18.04
N GLY A 168 7.94 1.04 18.47
CA GLY A 168 8.01 0.36 19.76
C GLY A 168 9.17 -0.62 19.82
N ASN A 169 9.25 -1.57 18.91
CA ASN A 169 10.28 -2.60 18.92
C ASN A 169 11.64 -2.08 18.43
N ALA A 170 11.71 -1.43 17.26
CA ALA A 170 13.01 -1.08 16.67
C ALA A 170 13.62 0.18 17.32
N VAL A 171 12.88 1.29 17.44
CA VAL A 171 13.41 2.57 17.89
C VAL A 171 13.51 2.64 19.41
N LEU A 172 12.46 2.21 20.11
CA LEU A 172 12.35 2.32 21.58
C LEU A 172 12.78 1.04 22.31
N GLU A 173 12.96 -0.06 21.62
CA GLU A 173 13.43 -1.35 22.16
C GLU A 173 12.56 -1.84 23.32
N GLU A 174 11.24 -1.59 23.27
CA GLU A 174 10.28 -2.01 24.28
C GLU A 174 10.29 -3.54 24.45
N ASP A 175 10.14 -4.05 25.68
CA ASP A 175 10.15 -5.49 25.93
C ASP A 175 8.91 -6.21 25.40
N ALA A 176 7.75 -5.52 25.39
CA ALA A 176 6.49 -6.03 24.89
C ALA A 176 5.81 -4.97 23.99
N PRO A 177 6.34 -4.74 22.79
CA PRO A 177 5.89 -3.63 21.96
C PRO A 177 4.51 -3.88 21.34
N TYR A 178 4.13 -5.15 21.09
CA TYR A 178 2.97 -5.48 20.28
C TYR A 178 1.67 -5.51 21.09
N HIS A 179 0.68 -4.76 20.60
CA HIS A 179 -0.68 -4.85 21.13
C HIS A 179 -1.42 -6.05 20.52
N PRO A 180 -2.22 -6.83 21.31
CA PRO A 180 -2.91 -8.00 20.79
C PRO A 180 -3.80 -7.75 19.56
N TRP A 181 -4.32 -6.56 19.40
CA TRP A 181 -5.14 -6.19 18.24
C TRP A 181 -4.34 -5.69 17.03
N GLY A 182 -3.02 -5.71 17.09
CA GLY A 182 -2.19 -5.43 15.92
C GLY A 182 -2.54 -6.37 14.77
N PHE A 183 -2.58 -5.82 13.54
CA PHE A 183 -2.90 -6.55 12.33
C PHE A 183 -1.75 -6.41 11.33
N PRO A 184 -0.90 -7.42 11.17
CA PRO A 184 0.21 -7.38 10.22
C PRO A 184 -0.31 -7.39 8.78
N SER A 185 0.51 -6.98 7.84
CA SER A 185 0.27 -7.16 6.41
C SER A 185 0.10 -8.64 6.07
N GLY A 186 -0.58 -8.93 4.95
CA GLY A 186 -0.88 -10.29 4.52
C GLY A 186 0.35 -11.20 4.47
N GLY A 187 0.15 -12.48 4.82
CA GLY A 187 1.18 -13.51 4.74
C GLY A 187 1.95 -13.79 6.04
N MET A 188 1.70 -13.08 7.14
CA MET A 188 2.28 -13.50 8.43
C MET A 188 1.67 -14.84 8.87
N PRO A 189 2.48 -15.90 9.11
CA PRO A 189 1.99 -17.17 9.61
C PRO A 189 1.31 -17.01 10.98
N ALA A 190 0.26 -17.81 11.22
CA ALA A 190 -0.53 -17.72 12.47
C ALA A 190 0.31 -18.04 13.73
N ASP A 191 1.27 -18.94 13.62
CA ASP A 191 2.19 -19.28 14.71
C ASP A 191 3.15 -18.12 15.03
N GLN A 192 3.60 -17.39 14.03
CA GLN A 192 4.41 -16.17 14.20
C GLN A 192 3.57 -15.05 14.84
N ALA A 193 2.34 -14.84 14.39
CA ALA A 193 1.43 -13.88 15.00
C ALA A 193 1.18 -14.21 16.49
N ALA A 194 0.98 -15.48 16.80
CA ALA A 194 0.80 -15.94 18.17
C ALA A 194 2.04 -15.71 19.06
N GLN A 195 3.25 -15.88 18.51
CA GLN A 195 4.51 -15.57 19.21
C GLN A 195 4.63 -14.09 19.57
N LEU A 196 4.06 -13.20 18.74
CA LEU A 196 4.00 -11.76 19.00
C LEU A 196 2.81 -11.38 19.91
N GLY A 197 1.98 -12.34 20.33
CA GLY A 197 0.79 -12.11 21.14
C GLY A 197 -0.38 -11.48 20.37
N LEU A 198 -0.40 -11.57 19.04
CA LEU A 198 -1.45 -11.00 18.21
C LEU A 198 -2.68 -11.91 18.14
N THR A 199 -3.87 -11.30 18.12
CA THR A 199 -5.17 -11.96 17.89
C THR A 199 -5.69 -11.52 16.53
N LEU A 200 -5.37 -12.28 15.48
CA LEU A 200 -5.64 -11.89 14.08
C LEU A 200 -7.14 -11.77 13.81
N ASP A 201 -7.95 -12.64 14.37
CA ASP A 201 -9.40 -12.71 14.24
C ASP A 201 -10.18 -11.78 15.20
N ALA A 202 -9.47 -10.94 15.98
CA ALA A 202 -10.13 -9.95 16.83
C ALA A 202 -10.93 -8.94 15.97
N THR A 203 -12.13 -8.60 16.45
CA THR A 203 -13.02 -7.62 15.82
C THR A 203 -13.38 -6.50 16.80
N PRO A 204 -12.38 -5.71 17.25
CA PRO A 204 -12.66 -4.58 18.14
C PRO A 204 -13.48 -3.53 17.41
N THR A 205 -14.33 -2.81 18.14
CA THR A 205 -14.98 -1.59 17.63
C THR A 205 -13.93 -0.53 17.27
N LEU A 206 -14.34 0.49 16.49
CA LEU A 206 -13.43 1.59 16.16
C LEU A 206 -12.88 2.25 17.43
N ASP A 207 -13.72 2.58 18.42
CA ASP A 207 -13.26 3.25 19.65
C ASP A 207 -12.33 2.37 20.48
N GLU A 208 -12.56 1.06 20.51
CA GLU A 208 -11.67 0.13 21.20
C GLU A 208 -10.27 0.10 20.56
N VAL A 209 -10.16 0.00 19.22
CA VAL A 209 -8.84 0.00 18.56
C VAL A 209 -8.17 1.36 18.63
N LEU A 210 -8.94 2.44 18.62
CA LEU A 210 -8.39 3.80 18.73
C LEU A 210 -7.72 4.07 20.09
N ALA A 211 -8.14 3.44 21.16
CA ALA A 211 -7.54 3.65 22.48
C ALA A 211 -6.03 3.29 22.51
N PRO A 212 -5.58 2.07 22.13
CA PRO A 212 -4.15 1.76 22.02
C PRO A 212 -3.47 2.57 20.90
N ARG A 213 -4.17 2.81 19.79
CA ARG A 213 -3.66 3.58 18.66
C ARG A 213 -3.28 5.02 19.08
N GLN A 214 -4.12 5.71 19.82
CA GLN A 214 -3.86 7.05 20.35
C GLN A 214 -2.66 7.07 21.31
N ARG A 215 -2.50 6.04 22.15
CA ARG A 215 -1.31 5.91 23.01
C ARG A 215 -0.04 5.83 22.17
N ARG A 216 -0.06 5.06 21.07
CA ARG A 216 1.09 4.91 20.18
C ARG A 216 1.38 6.21 19.41
N MET A 217 0.33 6.90 18.94
CA MET A 217 0.48 8.24 18.32
C MET A 217 1.09 9.26 19.30
N ALA A 218 0.62 9.28 20.55
CA ALA A 218 1.20 10.14 21.58
C ALA A 218 2.66 9.78 21.89
N THR A 219 3.05 8.51 21.80
CA THR A 219 4.45 8.09 21.93
C THR A 219 5.27 8.61 20.75
N MET A 220 4.79 8.46 19.52
CA MET A 220 5.45 9.04 18.34
C MET A 220 5.60 10.56 18.47
N ARG A 221 4.56 11.27 18.94
CA ARG A 221 4.61 12.71 19.24
C ARG A 221 5.78 13.05 20.15
N ARG A 222 5.92 12.38 21.29
CA ARG A 222 7.04 12.60 22.21
C ARG A 222 8.40 12.34 21.56
N VAL A 223 8.50 11.32 20.73
CA VAL A 223 9.74 11.00 20.02
C VAL A 223 10.10 12.12 19.05
N VAL A 224 9.17 12.55 18.18
CA VAL A 224 9.47 13.59 17.19
C VAL A 224 9.77 14.96 17.84
N GLU A 225 9.14 15.27 18.96
CA GLU A 225 9.45 16.49 19.75
C GLU A 225 10.87 16.46 20.31
N GLY A 226 11.34 15.30 20.76
CA GLY A 226 12.69 15.12 21.31
C GLY A 226 13.77 14.87 20.27
N LEU A 227 13.45 14.79 18.96
CA LEU A 227 14.44 14.48 17.92
C LEU A 227 15.53 15.52 17.80
N THR A 228 16.76 15.02 17.65
CA THR A 228 17.95 15.74 17.21
C THR A 228 18.54 15.02 15.99
N GLU A 229 19.47 15.65 15.26
CA GLU A 229 20.19 14.98 14.16
C GLU A 229 20.92 13.73 14.65
N ALA A 230 21.57 13.81 15.82
CA ALA A 230 22.27 12.67 16.40
C ALA A 230 21.32 11.50 16.72
N GLU A 231 20.10 11.79 17.21
CA GLU A 231 19.10 10.76 17.46
C GLU A 231 18.57 10.15 16.16
N LEU A 232 18.37 10.95 15.11
CA LEU A 232 17.98 10.45 13.81
C LEU A 232 19.00 9.46 13.21
N ASP A 233 20.28 9.69 13.46
CA ASP A 233 21.37 8.85 12.94
C ASP A 233 21.75 7.68 13.87
N ARG A 234 21.10 7.59 15.03
CA ARG A 234 21.32 6.49 15.98
C ARG A 234 20.88 5.16 15.37
N SER A 235 21.74 4.13 15.53
CA SER A 235 21.38 2.74 15.19
C SER A 235 20.35 2.19 16.17
N CYS A 236 19.38 1.45 15.63
CA CYS A 236 18.41 0.69 16.40
C CYS A 236 19.02 -0.66 16.83
N GLY A 237 18.79 -1.08 18.07
CA GLY A 237 19.30 -2.36 18.59
C GLY A 237 18.54 -3.58 18.07
N ARG A 238 17.37 -3.38 17.47
CA ARG A 238 16.49 -4.45 16.98
C ARG A 238 16.00 -4.16 15.57
N LYS A 239 15.73 -5.22 14.77
CA LYS A 239 14.95 -5.10 13.53
C LYS A 239 13.46 -4.90 13.86
N PRO A 240 12.66 -4.30 12.96
CA PRO A 240 11.26 -3.99 13.26
C PRO A 240 10.40 -5.23 13.56
N ALA A 241 10.41 -6.21 12.68
CA ALA A 241 9.67 -7.47 12.80
C ALA A 241 10.20 -8.49 11.78
N GLU A 242 9.77 -9.76 11.88
CA GLU A 242 9.87 -10.69 10.75
C GLU A 242 8.80 -10.32 9.67
N PRO A 243 9.06 -10.51 8.37
CA PRO A 243 10.26 -11.10 7.75
C PRO A 243 11.33 -10.07 7.32
N TYR A 244 11.39 -8.90 7.97
CA TYR A 244 12.40 -7.90 7.60
C TYR A 244 13.82 -8.46 7.76
N PRO A 245 14.74 -8.18 6.83
CA PRO A 245 16.09 -8.75 6.83
C PRO A 245 16.88 -8.31 8.06
N ASP A 246 17.82 -9.18 8.48
CA ASP A 246 18.81 -8.86 9.49
C ASP A 246 19.83 -7.89 8.89
N GLN A 247 19.67 -6.62 9.16
CA GLN A 247 20.53 -5.52 8.75
C GLN A 247 20.50 -4.42 9.78
N GLU A 248 21.42 -3.48 9.68
CA GLU A 248 21.38 -2.28 10.50
C GLU A 248 20.19 -1.40 10.12
N TYR A 249 19.44 -1.00 11.14
CA TYR A 249 18.36 -0.01 11.04
C TYR A 249 18.77 1.23 11.83
N VAL A 250 18.49 2.39 11.27
CA VAL A 250 18.68 3.67 11.94
C VAL A 250 17.33 4.33 12.23
N VAL A 251 17.25 5.12 13.30
CA VAL A 251 16.01 5.78 13.75
C VAL A 251 15.33 6.53 12.60
N ARG A 252 16.09 7.30 11.84
CA ARG A 252 15.61 8.04 10.65
C ARG A 252 14.79 7.16 9.70
N ARG A 253 15.30 5.98 9.37
CA ARG A 253 14.61 5.03 8.48
C ARG A 253 13.34 4.49 9.11
N CYS A 254 13.41 4.09 10.38
CA CYS A 254 12.26 3.51 11.08
C CYS A 254 11.11 4.52 11.21
N LEU A 255 11.39 5.74 11.62
CA LEU A 255 10.39 6.79 11.72
C LEU A 255 9.81 7.18 10.35
N LYS A 256 10.65 7.19 9.30
CA LYS A 256 10.18 7.47 7.92
C LYS A 256 9.18 6.39 7.44
N VAL A 257 9.37 5.14 7.81
CA VAL A 257 8.38 4.09 7.51
C VAL A 257 7.07 4.37 8.25
N VAL A 258 7.11 4.73 9.54
CA VAL A 258 5.89 5.10 10.27
C VAL A 258 5.15 6.25 9.59
N LEU A 259 5.86 7.32 9.17
CA LEU A 259 5.23 8.43 8.44
C LEU A 259 4.59 7.95 7.13
N GLY A 260 5.28 7.09 6.38
CA GLY A 260 4.79 6.54 5.11
C GLY A 260 3.53 5.68 5.29
N GLU A 261 3.53 4.76 6.27
CA GLU A 261 2.38 3.93 6.62
C GLU A 261 1.15 4.78 6.94
N GLU A 262 1.32 5.81 7.78
CA GLU A 262 0.24 6.72 8.14
C GLU A 262 -0.39 7.41 6.94
N VAL A 263 0.45 7.90 6.04
CA VAL A 263 0.00 8.70 4.89
C VAL A 263 -0.66 7.84 3.82
N GLU A 264 -0.07 6.69 3.49
CA GLU A 264 -0.62 5.80 2.47
C GLU A 264 -1.94 5.18 2.94
N HIS A 265 -2.00 4.68 4.17
CA HIS A 265 -3.23 4.12 4.72
C HIS A 265 -4.32 5.17 4.94
N HIS A 266 -3.96 6.41 5.27
CA HIS A 266 -4.93 7.51 5.31
C HIS A 266 -5.58 7.74 3.93
N ARG A 267 -4.79 7.73 2.85
CA ARG A 267 -5.29 7.90 1.48
C ARG A 267 -6.33 6.84 1.13
N TYR A 268 -6.05 5.58 1.45
CA TYR A 268 -6.99 4.48 1.23
C TYR A 268 -8.24 4.61 2.11
N ALA A 269 -8.07 4.94 3.39
CA ALA A 269 -9.20 5.13 4.31
C ALA A 269 -10.17 6.22 3.84
N VAL A 270 -9.66 7.37 3.36
CA VAL A 270 -10.49 8.48 2.85
C VAL A 270 -11.24 8.07 1.59
N ARG A 271 -10.60 7.33 0.67
CA ARG A 271 -11.21 6.80 -0.54
C ARG A 271 -12.40 5.88 -0.19
N ASP A 272 -12.16 4.94 0.71
CA ASP A 272 -13.15 3.90 1.03
C ASP A 272 -14.29 4.45 1.87
N LEU A 273 -14.02 5.38 2.79
CA LEU A 273 -15.06 6.12 3.51
C LEU A 273 -16.00 6.88 2.56
N ALA A 274 -15.50 7.45 1.47
CA ALA A 274 -16.34 8.14 0.50
C ALA A 274 -17.34 7.18 -0.16
N VAL A 275 -16.95 5.94 -0.44
CA VAL A 275 -17.85 4.91 -0.95
C VAL A 275 -18.88 4.49 0.10
N LEU A 276 -18.44 4.26 1.35
CA LEU A 276 -19.31 3.83 2.44
C LEU A 276 -20.36 4.88 2.83
N GLU A 277 -20.07 6.15 2.60
CA GLU A 277 -21.01 7.28 2.78
C GLU A 277 -22.06 7.39 1.66
N GLY A 278 -22.02 6.50 0.66
CA GLY A 278 -22.95 6.51 -0.48
C GLY A 278 -22.46 7.38 -1.65
N GLY A 279 -21.18 7.77 -1.64
CA GLY A 279 -20.52 8.41 -2.77
C GLY A 279 -20.31 7.44 -3.94
N GLU A 280 -20.30 7.97 -5.16
CA GLU A 280 -19.80 7.21 -6.29
C GLU A 280 -18.30 6.96 -6.11
N ARG A 281 -17.87 5.75 -6.44
CA ARG A 281 -16.45 5.44 -6.47
C ARG A 281 -15.76 6.36 -7.49
N PRO A 282 -14.61 6.98 -7.18
CA PRO A 282 -13.77 7.55 -8.22
C PRO A 282 -13.50 6.47 -9.28
N GLU A 283 -13.78 6.73 -10.53
CA GLU A 283 -13.45 5.81 -11.62
C GLU A 283 -11.96 5.45 -11.50
N ARG A 284 -11.69 4.16 -11.32
CA ARG A 284 -10.33 3.62 -11.28
C ARG A 284 -9.81 3.44 -12.70
#